data_b8441fb88735ee02c87f45dc2dbebde8
#
_entry.id   b8441fb88735ee02c87f45dc2dbebde8
#
_cell.length_a   1.000
_cell.length_b   1.000
_cell.length_c   1.000
_cell.angle_alpha   90.00
_cell.angle_beta   90.00
_cell.angle_gamma   90.00
#
_symmetry.space_group_name_H-M   'P 1'
#
loop_
_entity.id
_entity.type
_entity.pdbx_description
1 polymer ?
#
loop_
_entity_poly.entity_id
_entity_poly.type
_entity_poly.pdbx_seq_one_letter_code
_entity_poly.pdbx_strand_id
1 'polypeptide(L)'
;MHLEEMKKEIEALVIAKGFYNKPEDIPKKLLFAFIELGEASDAWKKGLPEEKIAEELIVVIFNILDASRLACPNMNMDEVFKKKLEKNLGRPFQYGEGHRAKP
;
A
#
# COMPACT_ATOMS: atom_id res chain seq x y z
N MET A 1 -11.22 -7.50 -8.56
CA MET A 1 -10.08 -6.88 -7.84
C MET A 1 -8.90 -6.78 -8.78
N HIS A 2 -8.15 -5.70 -8.69
CA HIS A 2 -7.13 -5.38 -9.68
C HIS A 2 -5.73 -5.15 -9.08
N LEU A 3 -5.49 -5.64 -7.87
CA LEU A 3 -4.17 -5.47 -7.23
C LEU A 3 -3.05 -6.19 -8.00
N GLU A 4 -3.34 -7.38 -8.54
CA GLU A 4 -2.35 -8.13 -9.33
C GLU A 4 -2.04 -7.42 -10.64
N GLU A 5 -3.02 -6.78 -11.26
CA GLU A 5 -2.80 -5.99 -12.47
C GLU A 5 -1.94 -4.76 -12.16
N MET A 6 -2.27 -4.05 -11.08
CA MET A 6 -1.49 -2.90 -10.64
C MET A 6 -0.05 -3.31 -10.34
N LYS A 7 0.13 -4.45 -9.68
CA LYS A 7 1.45 -4.99 -9.36
C LYS A 7 2.29 -5.21 -10.62
N LYS A 8 1.68 -5.75 -11.67
CA LYS A 8 2.36 -5.97 -12.96
C LYS A 8 2.77 -4.67 -13.62
N GLU A 9 1.90 -3.66 -13.59
CA GLU A 9 2.20 -2.34 -14.13
C GLU A 9 3.35 -1.68 -13.38
N ILE A 10 3.36 -1.82 -12.05
CA ILE A 10 4.43 -1.30 -11.21
C ILE A 10 5.75 -2.01 -11.52
N GLU A 11 5.72 -3.33 -11.69
CA GLU A 11 6.91 -4.10 -12.07
C GLU A 11 7.48 -3.62 -13.39
N ALA A 12 6.63 -3.41 -14.38
CA ALA A 12 7.06 -2.91 -15.68
C ALA A 12 7.73 -1.55 -15.55
N LEU A 13 7.18 -0.66 -14.74
CA LEU A 13 7.76 0.66 -14.47
C LEU A 13 9.13 0.54 -13.79
N VAL A 14 9.23 -0.29 -12.76
CA VAL A 14 10.47 -0.48 -12.01
C VAL A 14 11.57 -1.00 -12.91
N ILE A 15 11.27 -1.97 -13.75
CA ILE A 15 12.23 -2.53 -14.70
C ILE A 15 12.64 -1.48 -15.74
N ALA A 16 11.67 -0.78 -16.31
CA ALA A 16 11.91 0.22 -17.35
C ALA A 16 12.78 1.39 -16.87
N LYS A 17 12.64 1.77 -15.60
CA LYS A 17 13.37 2.89 -15.01
C LYS A 17 14.66 2.47 -14.29
N GLY A 18 14.93 1.17 -14.20
CA GLY A 18 16.12 0.70 -13.50
C GLY A 18 16.10 0.94 -12.00
N PHE A 19 14.90 0.98 -11.39
CA PHE A 19 14.77 1.16 -9.96
C PHE A 19 15.19 -0.10 -9.21
N TYR A 20 15.38 0.01 -7.90
CA TYR A 20 15.73 -1.12 -7.05
C TYR A 20 14.75 -2.28 -7.26
N ASN A 21 15.25 -3.47 -7.50
CA ASN A 21 14.40 -4.62 -7.88
C ASN A 21 14.92 -5.96 -7.36
N LYS A 22 15.63 -5.96 -6.25
CA LYS A 22 16.19 -7.19 -5.64
C LYS A 22 15.59 -7.40 -4.27
N PRO A 23 15.53 -8.66 -3.77
CA PRO A 23 15.00 -8.93 -2.43
C PRO A 23 15.69 -8.12 -1.32
N GLU A 24 16.97 -7.84 -1.47
CA GLU A 24 17.73 -7.03 -0.51
C GLU A 24 17.27 -5.57 -0.44
N ASP A 25 16.47 -5.13 -1.42
CA ASP A 25 15.93 -3.77 -1.48
C ASP A 25 14.58 -3.64 -0.76
N ILE A 26 14.02 -4.74 -0.25
CA ILE A 26 12.72 -4.72 0.44
C ILE A 26 12.68 -3.68 1.57
N PRO A 27 13.68 -3.60 2.47
CA PRO A 27 13.65 -2.60 3.52
C PRO A 27 13.58 -1.17 2.99
N LYS A 28 14.27 -0.87 1.89
CA LYS A 28 14.22 0.46 1.26
C LYS A 28 12.82 0.78 0.73
N LYS A 29 12.18 -0.20 0.09
CA LYS A 29 10.84 -0.01 -0.47
C LYS A 29 9.80 0.22 0.62
N LEU A 30 9.92 -0.49 1.73
CA LEU A 30 9.06 -0.28 2.89
C LEU A 30 9.30 1.10 3.51
N LEU A 31 10.54 1.52 3.60
CA LEU A 31 10.88 2.85 4.09
C LEU A 31 10.31 3.93 3.18
N PHE A 32 10.38 3.76 1.87
CA PHE A 32 9.81 4.70 0.91
C PHE A 32 8.29 4.82 1.12
N ALA A 33 7.59 3.71 1.39
CA ALA A 33 6.17 3.75 1.69
C ALA A 33 5.88 4.61 2.93
N PHE A 34 6.69 4.49 3.97
CA PHE A 34 6.57 5.33 5.18
C PHE A 34 6.77 6.81 4.86
N ILE A 35 7.81 7.13 4.10
CA ILE A 35 8.12 8.51 3.73
C ILE A 35 6.96 9.12 2.94
N GLU A 36 6.45 8.40 1.96
CA GLU A 36 5.34 8.88 1.13
C GLU A 36 4.06 9.03 1.93
N LEU A 37 3.81 8.14 2.88
CA LEU A 37 2.66 8.28 3.77
C LEU A 37 2.78 9.55 4.61
N GLY A 38 3.98 9.86 5.08
CA GLY A 38 4.26 11.09 5.80
C GLY A 38 3.99 12.32 4.95
N GLU A 39 4.38 12.28 3.67
CA GLU A 39 4.11 13.36 2.73
C GLU A 39 2.60 13.54 2.49
N ALA A 40 1.86 12.44 2.37
CA ALA A 40 0.40 12.51 2.24
C ALA A 40 -0.25 13.14 3.46
N SER A 41 0.21 12.75 4.65
CA SER A 41 -0.28 13.32 5.91
C SER A 41 0.00 14.82 5.99
N ASP A 42 1.20 15.22 5.59
CA ASP A 42 1.61 16.63 5.59
C ASP A 42 0.77 17.44 4.59
N ALA A 43 0.53 16.89 3.40
CA ALA A 43 -0.30 17.53 2.40
C ALA A 43 -1.73 17.79 2.93
N TRP A 44 -2.29 16.79 3.62
CA TRP A 44 -3.60 16.96 4.23
C TRP A 44 -3.60 18.01 5.33
N LYS A 45 -2.60 18.01 6.19
CA LYS A 45 -2.49 18.98 7.29
C LYS A 45 -2.36 20.41 6.79
N LYS A 46 -1.68 20.61 5.66
CA LYS A 46 -1.50 21.93 5.05
C LYS A 46 -2.71 22.38 4.25
N GLY A 47 -3.72 21.54 4.11
CA GLY A 47 -4.91 21.87 3.34
C GLY A 47 -4.66 21.97 1.84
N LEU A 48 -3.74 21.17 1.31
CA LEU A 48 -3.48 21.15 -0.13
C LEU A 48 -4.70 20.59 -0.89
N PRO A 49 -4.79 20.88 -2.20
CA PRO A 49 -5.92 20.39 -2.99
C PRO A 49 -6.10 18.87 -2.88
N GLU A 50 -7.34 18.44 -2.91
CA GLU A 50 -7.70 17.02 -2.82
C GLU A 50 -6.95 16.16 -3.82
N GLU A 51 -6.76 16.65 -5.05
CA GLU A 51 -6.00 15.96 -6.08
C GLU A 51 -4.57 15.66 -5.65
N LYS A 52 -3.92 16.63 -4.99
CA LYS A 52 -2.55 16.43 -4.51
C LYS A 52 -2.48 15.39 -3.42
N ILE A 53 -3.44 15.42 -2.50
CA ILE A 53 -3.51 14.42 -1.42
C ILE A 53 -3.71 13.03 -2.02
N ALA A 54 -4.62 12.91 -2.99
CA ALA A 54 -4.90 11.63 -3.66
C ALA A 54 -3.66 11.09 -4.37
N GLU A 55 -2.90 11.94 -5.07
CA GLU A 55 -1.66 11.52 -5.72
C GLU A 55 -0.67 10.95 -4.73
N GLU A 56 -0.47 11.61 -3.59
CA GLU A 56 0.46 11.14 -2.56
C GLU A 56 0.02 9.79 -1.99
N LEU A 57 -1.29 9.59 -1.79
CA LEU A 57 -1.81 8.31 -1.31
C LEU A 57 -1.60 7.19 -2.33
N ILE A 58 -1.74 7.48 -3.61
CA ILE A 58 -1.48 6.51 -4.67
C ILE A 58 0.00 6.11 -4.69
N VAL A 59 0.91 7.05 -4.47
CA VAL A 59 2.34 6.73 -4.42
C VAL A 59 2.64 5.75 -3.26
N VAL A 60 1.94 5.89 -2.13
CA VAL A 60 2.06 4.92 -1.03
C VAL A 60 1.66 3.52 -1.51
N ILE A 61 0.54 3.42 -2.21
CA ILE A 61 0.07 2.14 -2.76
C ILE A 61 1.09 1.55 -3.73
N PHE A 62 1.69 2.36 -4.59
CA PHE A 62 2.75 1.93 -5.50
C PHE A 62 3.90 1.28 -4.73
N ASN A 63 4.38 1.94 -3.69
CA ASN A 63 5.50 1.43 -2.90
C ASN A 63 5.15 0.14 -2.16
N ILE A 64 3.93 0.04 -1.63
CA ILE A 64 3.47 -1.17 -0.94
C ILE A 64 3.39 -2.35 -1.91
N LEU A 65 2.77 -2.16 -3.06
CA LEU A 65 2.64 -3.23 -4.06
C LEU A 65 4.00 -3.61 -4.64
N ASP A 66 4.88 -2.64 -4.84
CA ASP A 66 6.23 -2.90 -5.29
C ASP A 66 7.00 -3.76 -4.29
N ALA A 67 6.93 -3.43 -3.01
CA ALA A 67 7.53 -4.24 -1.96
C ALA A 67 6.93 -5.65 -1.92
N SER A 68 5.63 -5.78 -2.13
CA SER A 68 4.95 -7.07 -2.08
C SER A 68 5.43 -8.04 -3.16
N ARG A 69 5.81 -7.54 -4.33
CA ARG A 69 6.36 -8.39 -5.41
C ARG A 69 7.60 -9.13 -4.96
N LEU A 70 8.42 -8.48 -4.17
CA LEU A 70 9.70 -9.02 -3.72
C LEU A 70 9.56 -9.79 -2.40
N ALA A 71 8.73 -9.28 -1.48
CA ALA A 71 8.55 -9.87 -0.15
C ALA A 71 7.66 -11.10 -0.16
N CYS A 72 6.65 -11.13 -1.03
CA CYS A 72 5.67 -12.21 -1.10
C CYS A 72 5.44 -12.65 -2.55
N PRO A 73 6.49 -13.13 -3.25
CA PRO A 73 6.40 -13.39 -4.70
C PRO A 73 5.38 -14.47 -5.07
N ASN A 74 5.02 -15.33 -4.13
CA ASN A 74 4.11 -16.43 -4.41
C ASN A 74 2.67 -16.18 -3.98
N MET A 75 2.38 -14.97 -3.54
CA MET A 75 1.04 -14.61 -3.07
C MET A 75 0.28 -13.82 -4.12
N ASN A 76 -1.01 -14.15 -4.25
CA ASN A 76 -1.94 -13.34 -5.04
C ASN A 76 -2.53 -12.30 -4.11
N MET A 77 -2.22 -11.03 -4.35
CA MET A 77 -2.62 -9.94 -3.45
C MET A 77 -4.14 -9.68 -3.46
N ASP A 78 -4.82 -10.00 -4.54
CA ASP A 78 -6.28 -9.92 -4.59
C ASP A 78 -6.91 -10.93 -3.64
N GLU A 79 -6.39 -12.15 -3.62
CA GLU A 79 -6.87 -13.19 -2.71
C GLU A 79 -6.56 -12.86 -1.25
N VAL A 80 -5.37 -12.34 -0.99
CA VAL A 80 -4.98 -11.90 0.37
C VAL A 80 -5.92 -10.80 0.85
N PHE A 81 -6.20 -9.83 0.00
CA PHE A 81 -7.14 -8.75 0.33
C PHE A 81 -8.51 -9.31 0.67
N LYS A 82 -9.03 -10.18 -0.18
CA LYS A 82 -10.36 -10.78 0.01
C LYS A 82 -10.46 -11.54 1.32
N LYS A 83 -9.47 -12.39 1.61
CA LYS A 83 -9.44 -13.14 2.86
C LYS A 83 -9.34 -12.24 4.08
N LYS A 84 -8.53 -11.18 3.99
CA LYS A 84 -8.40 -10.24 5.10
C LYS A 84 -9.67 -9.47 5.33
N LEU A 85 -10.35 -9.07 4.26
CA LEU A 85 -11.64 -8.40 4.35
C LEU A 85 -12.68 -9.29 5.03
N GLU A 86 -12.78 -10.54 4.60
CA GLU A 86 -13.69 -11.51 5.20
C GLU A 86 -13.40 -11.72 6.69
N LYS A 87 -12.12 -11.85 7.05
CA LYS A 87 -11.71 -11.99 8.43
C LYS A 87 -12.12 -10.79 9.27
N ASN A 88 -11.91 -9.58 8.74
CA ASN A 88 -12.27 -8.35 9.46
C ASN A 88 -13.79 -8.20 9.61
N LEU A 89 -14.55 -8.59 8.60
CA LEU A 89 -16.01 -8.57 8.66
C LEU A 89 -16.55 -9.55 9.72
N GLY A 90 -15.84 -10.67 9.94
CA GLY A 90 -16.22 -11.66 10.92
C GLY A 90 -15.81 -11.33 12.36
N ARG A 91 -15.05 -10.25 12.58
CA ARG A 91 -14.61 -9.87 13.92
C ARG A 91 -15.75 -9.29 14.75
N PRO A 92 -15.74 -9.53 16.09
CA PRO A 92 -16.74 -8.94 16.97
C PRO A 92 -16.75 -7.43 16.89
N PHE A 93 -17.92 -6.85 17.08
CA PHE A 93 -18.10 -5.40 17.08
C PHE A 93 -17.18 -4.69 18.09
N GLN A 94 -16.87 -5.33 19.20
CA GLN A 94 -16.04 -4.76 20.29
C GLN A 94 -14.53 -4.97 20.08
N TYR A 95 -14.11 -5.48 18.93
CA TYR A 95 -12.72 -5.76 18.69
C TYR A 95 -11.87 -4.49 18.69
N GLY A 96 -10.99 -4.37 19.68
CA GLY A 96 -10.01 -3.30 19.75
C GLY A 96 -10.60 -1.90 19.89
N GLU A 97 -10.61 -1.33 21.10
CA GLU A 97 -11.16 0.01 21.35
C GLU A 97 -10.56 1.10 20.46
N GLY A 98 -9.28 0.99 20.17
CA GLY A 98 -8.57 1.96 19.33
C GLY A 98 -8.85 1.87 17.85
N HIS A 99 -9.57 0.84 17.41
CA HIS A 99 -9.75 0.56 15.99
C HIS A 99 -11.12 0.93 15.43
N ARG A 100 -12.00 1.45 16.26
CA ARG A 100 -13.34 1.74 15.80
C ARG A 100 -13.92 2.94 16.51
N ALA A 101 -14.69 3.70 15.77
CA ALA A 101 -15.45 4.79 16.33
C ALA A 101 -16.65 4.22 17.09
N LYS A 102 -17.13 4.96 18.10
CA LYS A 102 -18.36 4.59 18.76
C LYS A 102 -19.53 4.78 17.81
N PRO A 103 -20.54 3.89 17.89
CA PRO A 103 -21.73 4.05 17.06
C PRO A 103 -22.48 5.35 17.33
#